data_a488e4fcdd819564ae6755ffdbbe9011
#
_entry.id   a488e4fcdd819564ae6755ffdbbe9011
#
_cell.length_a   1.000
_cell.length_b   1.000
_cell.length_c   1.000
_cell.angle_alpha   90.00
_cell.angle_beta   90.00
_cell.angle_gamma   90.00
#
_symmetry.space_group_name_H-M   'P 1'
#
loop_
_entity.id
_entity.type
_entity.pdbx_description
1 polymer ?
#
loop_
_entity_poly.entity_id
_entity_poly.type
_entity_poly.pdbx_seq_one_letter_code
_entity_poly.pdbx_strand_id
1 'polypeptide(L)'
;MRSTLVVLLVLVACGGRPPVPKRAVVESDLGSWKFRRFQGPLLDVEVWIAGNKGEAFSASYITADAEKRGQIAEKDLVNVIVTRYEKPDGVVRETVKLVRRLAQEKGYQVDETKIEGVRVLTITGPSETWAMWPADRAVVKVGGQGRTNVPGSVVEDYGDRYPSKLPGGSLEGPLPPGPEEKPVSNPADDEEYDPNNPKANLDRYDPNKVKLPEKQVEPAKLPDEKKKPKK
;
A
#
# COMPACT_ATOMS: atom_id res chain seq x y z
N MET A 1 -28.06 -56.61 29.91
CA MET A 1 -27.28 -55.39 30.09
C MET A 1 -26.79 -54.95 28.70
N ARG A 2 -27.38 -53.90 28.13
CA ARG A 2 -27.01 -53.37 26.80
C ARG A 2 -26.13 -52.12 27.02
N SER A 3 -24.84 -52.25 26.75
CA SER A 3 -23.91 -51.14 26.78
C SER A 3 -24.11 -50.26 25.56
N THR A 4 -24.62 -49.05 25.78
CA THR A 4 -24.74 -48.01 24.77
C THR A 4 -23.39 -47.29 24.67
N LEU A 5 -22.65 -47.56 23.59
CA LEU A 5 -21.39 -46.87 23.25
C LEU A 5 -21.73 -45.47 22.72
N VAL A 6 -21.55 -44.43 23.53
CA VAL A 6 -21.68 -43.03 23.08
C VAL A 6 -20.37 -42.63 22.41
N VAL A 7 -20.37 -42.59 21.08
CA VAL A 7 -19.27 -42.05 20.29
C VAL A 7 -19.40 -40.52 20.31
N LEU A 8 -18.56 -39.88 21.11
CA LEU A 8 -18.43 -38.41 21.15
C LEU A 8 -17.64 -37.97 19.90
N LEU A 9 -18.35 -37.53 18.86
CA LEU A 9 -17.77 -36.93 17.68
C LEU A 9 -17.27 -35.53 18.06
N VAL A 10 -15.98 -35.40 18.38
CA VAL A 10 -15.32 -34.11 18.53
C VAL A 10 -15.10 -33.55 17.13
N LEU A 11 -16.01 -32.69 16.69
CA LEU A 11 -15.79 -31.83 15.53
C LEU A 11 -14.68 -30.83 15.87
N VAL A 12 -13.44 -31.18 15.56
CA VAL A 12 -12.35 -30.21 15.49
C VAL A 12 -12.70 -29.27 14.32
N ALA A 13 -13.39 -28.17 14.65
CA ALA A 13 -13.52 -27.05 13.73
C ALA A 13 -12.09 -26.55 13.46
N CYS A 14 -11.49 -26.97 12.36
CA CYS A 14 -10.31 -26.32 11.79
C CYS A 14 -10.73 -24.90 11.48
N GLY A 15 -10.49 -23.99 12.44
CA GLY A 15 -10.65 -22.54 12.27
C GLY A 15 -9.63 -22.03 11.26
N GLY A 16 -9.86 -22.36 9.99
CA GLY A 16 -9.07 -21.80 8.89
C GLY A 16 -9.31 -20.28 8.83
N ARG A 17 -8.24 -19.55 8.53
CA ARG A 17 -8.37 -18.10 8.29
C ARG A 17 -9.38 -17.82 7.18
N PRO A 18 -10.19 -16.76 7.32
CA PRO A 18 -11.11 -16.38 6.27
C PRO A 18 -10.34 -16.09 4.96
N PRO A 19 -10.90 -16.47 3.80
CA PRO A 19 -10.23 -16.28 2.52
C PRO A 19 -10.05 -14.80 2.19
N VAL A 20 -8.96 -14.50 1.48
CA VAL A 20 -8.73 -13.16 0.92
C VAL A 20 -9.81 -12.84 -0.11
N PRO A 21 -10.49 -11.68 0.00
CA PRO A 21 -11.53 -11.30 -0.95
C PRO A 21 -10.98 -11.12 -2.38
N LYS A 22 -11.78 -11.44 -3.39
CA LYS A 22 -11.38 -11.31 -4.81
C LYS A 22 -10.91 -9.89 -5.16
N ARG A 23 -11.63 -8.87 -4.66
CA ARG A 23 -11.31 -7.45 -4.87
C ARG A 23 -10.51 -6.85 -3.71
N ALA A 24 -9.76 -7.66 -2.99
CA ALA A 24 -8.92 -7.30 -1.87
C ALA A 24 -9.64 -6.75 -0.64
N VAL A 25 -10.78 -6.10 -0.76
CA VAL A 25 -11.57 -5.57 0.36
C VAL A 25 -12.85 -6.36 0.58
N VAL A 26 -13.37 -6.34 1.81
CA VAL A 26 -14.62 -7.03 2.18
C VAL A 26 -15.80 -6.15 1.80
N GLU A 27 -16.66 -6.66 0.92
CA GLU A 27 -17.84 -5.95 0.41
C GLU A 27 -19.12 -6.39 1.15
N SER A 28 -19.01 -6.66 2.45
CA SER A 28 -20.12 -7.02 3.33
C SER A 28 -19.94 -6.38 4.70
N ASP A 29 -20.95 -6.45 5.54
CA ASP A 29 -20.89 -5.98 6.92
C ASP A 29 -19.79 -6.68 7.71
N LEU A 30 -19.13 -5.96 8.59
CA LEU A 30 -18.10 -6.43 9.52
C LEU A 30 -18.57 -6.20 10.97
N GLY A 31 -19.17 -7.22 11.57
CA GLY A 31 -19.73 -7.10 12.92
C GLY A 31 -20.73 -5.94 13.03
N SER A 32 -20.41 -4.92 13.80
CA SER A 32 -21.26 -3.72 14.00
C SER A 32 -21.10 -2.67 12.87
N TRP A 33 -20.18 -2.89 11.94
CA TRP A 33 -19.89 -1.98 10.86
C TRP A 33 -20.65 -2.38 9.60
N LYS A 34 -21.46 -1.48 9.08
CA LYS A 34 -22.23 -1.66 7.85
C LYS A 34 -21.40 -1.27 6.64
N PHE A 35 -21.29 -2.17 5.68
CA PHE A 35 -20.67 -1.88 4.39
C PHE A 35 -21.44 -0.81 3.65
N ARG A 36 -20.75 0.18 3.15
CA ARG A 36 -21.35 1.30 2.44
C ARG A 36 -20.93 1.43 0.99
N ARG A 37 -19.62 1.36 0.72
CA ARG A 37 -19.12 1.62 -0.63
C ARG A 37 -17.82 0.89 -0.89
N PHE A 38 -17.68 0.42 -2.11
CA PHE A 38 -16.45 -0.08 -2.71
C PHE A 38 -15.90 0.93 -3.71
N GLN A 39 -14.58 1.03 -3.81
CA GLN A 39 -13.87 1.77 -4.85
C GLN A 39 -12.63 0.99 -5.28
N GLY A 40 -12.39 0.94 -6.57
CA GLY A 40 -11.17 0.32 -7.10
C GLY A 40 -11.31 -0.16 -8.54
N PRO A 41 -10.17 -0.37 -9.21
CA PRO A 41 -8.85 -0.03 -8.71
C PRO A 41 -8.65 1.49 -8.58
N LEU A 42 -7.94 1.92 -7.53
CA LEU A 42 -7.56 3.32 -7.35
C LEU A 42 -6.35 3.62 -8.25
N LEU A 43 -6.28 4.87 -8.75
CA LEU A 43 -5.22 5.30 -9.66
C LEU A 43 -3.83 5.30 -8.99
N ASP A 44 -3.80 5.65 -7.71
CA ASP A 44 -2.56 5.78 -6.96
C ASP A 44 -2.45 4.72 -5.87
N VAL A 45 -1.24 4.22 -5.67
CA VAL A 45 -0.87 3.36 -4.56
C VAL A 45 -0.02 4.16 -3.57
N GLU A 46 -0.34 4.05 -2.28
CA GLU A 46 0.34 4.82 -1.25
C GLU A 46 1.80 4.36 -1.03
N VAL A 47 2.03 3.05 -1.10
CA VAL A 47 3.38 2.47 -1.01
C VAL A 47 3.84 2.10 -2.41
N TRP A 48 4.72 2.91 -2.96
CA TRP A 48 5.30 2.61 -4.27
C TRP A 48 6.53 1.71 -4.13
N ILE A 49 6.59 0.65 -4.93
CA ILE A 49 7.67 -0.34 -4.92
C ILE A 49 8.22 -0.48 -6.34
N ALA A 50 9.50 -0.16 -6.53
CA ALA A 50 10.13 -0.25 -7.83
C ALA A 50 10.07 -1.67 -8.40
N GLY A 51 9.60 -1.83 -9.64
CA GLY A 51 9.50 -3.13 -10.31
C GLY A 51 8.45 -4.10 -9.73
N ASN A 52 7.56 -3.61 -8.85
CA ASN A 52 6.47 -4.41 -8.28
C ASN A 52 5.14 -3.66 -8.38
N LYS A 53 4.36 -3.98 -9.41
CA LYS A 53 3.08 -3.32 -9.66
C LYS A 53 2.09 -3.59 -8.54
N GLY A 54 1.46 -2.53 -8.05
CA GLY A 54 0.39 -2.58 -7.05
C GLY A 54 -0.95 -2.10 -7.61
N GLU A 55 -2.03 -2.65 -7.06
CA GLU A 55 -3.40 -2.21 -7.31
C GLU A 55 -4.09 -1.97 -5.97
N ALA A 56 -4.63 -0.78 -5.75
CA ALA A 56 -5.30 -0.42 -4.52
C ALA A 56 -6.82 -0.46 -4.67
N PHE A 57 -7.48 -0.91 -3.61
CA PHE A 57 -8.93 -1.00 -3.50
C PHE A 57 -9.36 -0.43 -2.14
N SER A 58 -10.52 0.19 -2.09
CA SER A 58 -11.05 0.75 -0.86
C SER A 58 -12.46 0.27 -0.58
N ALA A 59 -12.74 0.03 0.70
CA ALA A 59 -14.09 -0.15 1.23
C ALA A 59 -14.35 0.84 2.35
N SER A 60 -15.57 1.40 2.40
CA SER A 60 -16.00 2.28 3.47
C SER A 60 -17.11 1.63 4.28
N TYR A 61 -17.04 1.80 5.60
CA TYR A 61 -18.01 1.26 6.56
C TYR A 61 -18.49 2.36 7.48
N ILE A 62 -19.72 2.20 8.01
CA ILE A 62 -20.31 3.08 9.03
C ILE A 62 -20.93 2.25 10.15
N THR A 63 -21.12 2.84 11.33
CA THR A 63 -21.94 2.22 12.35
C THR A 63 -23.42 2.29 11.99
N ALA A 64 -24.22 1.31 12.45
CA ALA A 64 -25.67 1.32 12.24
C ALA A 64 -26.35 2.58 12.79
N ASP A 65 -25.79 3.17 13.86
CA ASP A 65 -26.31 4.41 14.45
C ASP A 65 -26.03 5.65 13.56
N ALA A 66 -24.85 5.70 12.92
CA ALA A 66 -24.55 6.75 11.96
C ALA A 66 -25.49 6.68 10.75
N GLU A 67 -25.79 5.48 10.28
CA GLU A 67 -26.73 5.26 9.18
C GLU A 67 -28.13 5.75 9.52
N LYS A 68 -28.64 5.43 10.72
CA LYS A 68 -29.97 5.87 11.19
C LYS A 68 -30.11 7.38 11.32
N ARG A 69 -29.03 8.10 11.66
CA ARG A 69 -29.05 9.55 11.78
C ARG A 69 -29.23 10.25 10.44
N GLY A 70 -28.95 9.60 9.33
CA GLY A 70 -29.08 10.15 7.97
C GLY A 70 -28.02 11.22 7.61
N GLN A 71 -27.30 11.76 8.58
CA GLN A 71 -26.16 12.67 8.39
C GLN A 71 -24.90 11.95 8.77
N ILE A 72 -23.98 11.80 7.83
CA ILE A 72 -22.73 11.08 8.01
C ILE A 72 -21.59 12.08 8.00
N ALA A 73 -20.92 12.20 9.15
CA ALA A 73 -19.69 12.97 9.26
C ALA A 73 -18.48 12.07 8.90
N GLU A 74 -17.35 12.67 8.56
CA GLU A 74 -16.13 11.93 8.23
C GLU A 74 -15.70 10.98 9.37
N LYS A 75 -15.83 11.40 10.63
CA LYS A 75 -15.54 10.58 11.81
C LYS A 75 -16.41 9.32 11.94
N ASP A 76 -17.57 9.28 11.29
CA ASP A 76 -18.47 8.12 11.30
C ASP A 76 -18.02 7.04 10.29
N LEU A 77 -17.18 7.44 9.33
CA LEU A 77 -16.65 6.55 8.31
C LEU A 77 -15.38 5.85 8.79
N VAL A 78 -15.30 4.57 8.50
CA VAL A 78 -14.05 3.80 8.54
C VAL A 78 -13.75 3.37 7.12
N ASN A 79 -12.58 3.76 6.66
CA ASN A 79 -12.10 3.35 5.35
C ASN A 79 -11.04 2.27 5.53
N VAL A 80 -11.13 1.26 4.71
CA VAL A 80 -10.07 0.27 4.56
C VAL A 80 -9.54 0.38 3.15
N ILE A 81 -8.23 0.52 3.04
CA ILE A 81 -7.51 0.53 1.77
C ILE A 81 -6.60 -0.68 1.77
N VAL A 82 -6.71 -1.50 0.76
CA VAL A 82 -5.82 -2.65 0.56
C VAL A 82 -5.13 -2.47 -0.78
N THR A 83 -3.82 -2.33 -0.75
CA THR A 83 -2.97 -2.35 -1.94
C THR A 83 -2.41 -3.75 -2.10
N ARG A 84 -2.69 -4.39 -3.22
CA ARG A 84 -2.20 -5.73 -3.57
C ARG A 84 -1.11 -5.62 -4.61
N TYR A 85 0.01 -6.30 -4.38
CA TYR A 85 1.19 -6.31 -5.25
C TYR A 85 1.33 -7.65 -5.99
N GLU A 86 2.02 -7.63 -7.12
CA GLU A 86 2.33 -8.84 -7.89
C GLU A 86 3.28 -9.78 -7.13
N LYS A 87 4.23 -9.20 -6.36
CA LYS A 87 5.27 -9.93 -5.61
C LYS A 87 5.29 -9.50 -4.15
N PRO A 88 5.75 -10.34 -3.21
CA PRO A 88 5.97 -9.98 -1.80
C PRO A 88 7.18 -9.06 -1.60
N ASP A 89 8.10 -9.03 -2.58
CA ASP A 89 9.38 -8.34 -2.46
C ASP A 89 9.20 -6.83 -2.26
N GLY A 90 9.85 -6.29 -1.25
CA GLY A 90 9.82 -4.87 -0.93
C GLY A 90 8.60 -4.39 -0.15
N VAL A 91 7.51 -5.18 -0.05
CA VAL A 91 6.26 -4.74 0.59
C VAL A 91 6.50 -4.28 2.04
N VAL A 92 7.16 -5.09 2.85
CA VAL A 92 7.45 -4.75 4.25
C VAL A 92 8.40 -3.56 4.32
N ARG A 93 9.52 -3.61 3.57
CA ARG A 93 10.56 -2.58 3.59
C ARG A 93 10.03 -1.20 3.20
N GLU A 94 9.31 -1.12 2.08
CA GLU A 94 8.83 0.18 1.59
C GLU A 94 7.67 0.74 2.44
N THR A 95 6.85 -0.14 3.04
CA THR A 95 5.86 0.29 4.04
C THR A 95 6.55 0.92 5.25
N VAL A 96 7.58 0.28 5.80
CA VAL A 96 8.34 0.81 6.94
C VAL A 96 9.04 2.12 6.57
N LYS A 97 9.65 2.23 5.39
CA LYS A 97 10.26 3.48 4.90
C LYS A 97 9.25 4.63 4.82
N LEU A 98 8.06 4.36 4.24
CA LEU A 98 7.01 5.36 4.14
C LEU A 98 6.64 5.90 5.53
N VAL A 99 6.36 4.99 6.46
CA VAL A 99 5.89 5.37 7.80
C VAL A 99 6.98 6.08 8.61
N ARG A 100 8.25 5.68 8.49
CA ARG A 100 9.38 6.40 9.10
C ARG A 100 9.53 7.82 8.55
N ARG A 101 9.24 8.03 7.26
CA ARG A 101 9.23 9.36 6.66
C ARG A 101 8.10 10.21 7.22
N LEU A 102 6.88 9.64 7.32
CA LEU A 102 5.75 10.33 7.96
C LEU A 102 6.03 10.73 9.40
N ALA A 103 6.75 9.89 10.16
CA ALA A 103 7.17 10.21 11.53
C ALA A 103 8.09 11.45 11.63
N GLN A 104 8.72 11.85 10.54
CA GLN A 104 9.56 13.06 10.48
C GLN A 104 8.77 14.29 10.03
N GLU A 105 7.56 14.14 9.54
CA GLU A 105 6.72 15.23 9.08
C GLU A 105 6.03 15.90 10.27
N LYS A 106 6.00 17.24 10.24
CA LYS A 106 5.37 18.04 11.30
C LYS A 106 3.87 17.74 11.39
N GLY A 107 3.42 17.37 12.57
CA GLY A 107 2.01 17.11 12.85
C GLY A 107 1.60 15.64 12.74
N TYR A 108 2.52 14.76 12.35
CA TYR A 108 2.30 13.32 12.39
C TYR A 108 3.00 12.68 13.58
N GLN A 109 2.28 11.79 14.23
CA GLN A 109 2.81 10.87 15.22
C GLN A 109 2.66 9.45 14.72
N VAL A 110 3.70 8.65 14.86
CA VAL A 110 3.71 7.25 14.41
C VAL A 110 4.19 6.38 15.55
N ASP A 111 3.42 5.33 15.84
CA ASP A 111 3.73 4.35 16.88
C ASP A 111 3.58 2.93 16.33
N GLU A 112 4.42 2.00 16.81
CA GLU A 112 4.24 0.58 16.59
C GLU A 112 3.45 -0.02 17.74
N THR A 113 2.31 -0.64 17.45
CA THR A 113 1.43 -1.22 18.49
C THR A 113 0.77 -2.51 18.01
N LYS A 114 -0.01 -3.12 18.91
CA LYS A 114 -0.90 -4.22 18.57
C LYS A 114 -2.34 -3.82 18.80
N ILE A 115 -3.18 -4.01 17.78
CA ILE A 115 -4.63 -3.82 17.87
C ILE A 115 -5.26 -5.19 17.63
N GLU A 116 -6.03 -5.72 18.59
CA GLU A 116 -6.66 -7.05 18.54
C GLU A 116 -5.69 -8.16 18.09
N GLY A 117 -4.46 -8.12 18.61
CA GLY A 117 -3.42 -9.09 18.28
C GLY A 117 -2.66 -8.84 16.98
N VAL A 118 -3.16 -7.97 16.10
CA VAL A 118 -2.50 -7.58 14.86
C VAL A 118 -1.45 -6.52 15.12
N ARG A 119 -0.19 -6.77 14.73
CA ARG A 119 0.88 -5.76 14.82
C ARG A 119 0.72 -4.74 13.69
N VAL A 120 0.61 -3.49 14.04
CA VAL A 120 0.33 -2.38 13.14
C VAL A 120 1.23 -1.17 13.44
N LEU A 121 1.37 -0.30 12.44
CA LEU A 121 1.88 1.05 12.59
C LEU A 121 0.69 1.99 12.67
N THR A 122 0.49 2.65 13.82
CA THR A 122 -0.54 3.68 13.96
C THR A 122 0.03 5.02 13.50
N ILE A 123 -0.73 5.71 12.69
CA ILE A 123 -0.38 7.01 12.11
C ILE A 123 -1.46 7.98 12.55
N THR A 124 -1.12 8.94 13.39
CA THR A 124 -2.02 10.00 13.83
C THR A 124 -1.57 11.32 13.23
N GLY A 125 -2.38 11.88 12.36
CA GLY A 125 -2.21 13.18 11.74
C GLY A 125 -3.13 14.24 12.35
N PRO A 126 -3.09 15.48 11.85
CA PRO A 126 -3.88 16.60 12.39
C PRO A 126 -5.40 16.37 12.35
N SER A 127 -5.88 15.60 11.39
CA SER A 127 -7.33 15.33 11.21
C SER A 127 -7.63 13.87 10.87
N GLU A 128 -6.67 12.98 11.04
CA GLU A 128 -6.83 11.57 10.63
C GLU A 128 -6.11 10.61 11.57
N THR A 129 -6.62 9.39 11.65
CA THR A 129 -5.96 8.31 12.37
C THR A 129 -6.08 7.03 11.56
N TRP A 130 -4.94 6.34 11.37
CA TRP A 130 -4.83 5.13 10.59
C TRP A 130 -4.01 4.07 11.33
N ALA A 131 -4.37 2.81 11.11
CA ALA A 131 -3.51 1.67 11.36
C ALA A 131 -3.07 1.11 10.00
N MET A 132 -1.77 0.89 9.81
CA MET A 132 -1.20 0.35 8.58
C MET A 132 -0.32 -0.85 8.90
N TRP A 133 -0.39 -1.88 8.07
CA TRP A 133 0.52 -3.01 8.17
C TRP A 133 0.76 -3.68 6.82
N PRO A 134 1.99 -4.16 6.59
CA PRO A 134 2.28 -5.03 5.46
C PRO A 134 1.83 -6.46 5.77
N ALA A 135 1.27 -7.11 4.78
CA ALA A 135 1.05 -8.55 4.73
C ALA A 135 2.01 -9.19 3.71
N ASP A 136 1.71 -10.40 3.21
CA ASP A 136 2.57 -11.08 2.24
C ASP A 136 2.76 -10.25 0.95
N ARG A 137 1.68 -10.10 0.18
CA ARG A 137 1.66 -9.30 -1.06
C ARG A 137 0.67 -8.15 -0.98
N ALA A 138 0.46 -7.61 0.21
CA ALA A 138 -0.49 -6.54 0.40
C ALA A 138 -0.03 -5.56 1.48
N VAL A 139 -0.50 -4.32 1.36
CA VAL A 139 -0.48 -3.34 2.44
C VAL A 139 -1.92 -3.03 2.77
N VAL A 140 -2.25 -3.11 4.06
CA VAL A 140 -3.57 -2.81 4.59
C VAL A 140 -3.50 -1.53 5.41
N LYS A 141 -4.46 -0.63 5.20
CA LYS A 141 -4.61 0.61 5.94
C LYS A 141 -6.06 0.75 6.38
N VAL A 142 -6.30 0.90 7.68
CA VAL A 142 -7.64 1.01 8.30
C VAL A 142 -7.73 2.29 9.10
N GLY A 143 -8.75 3.10 8.88
CA GLY A 143 -8.94 4.34 9.62
C GLY A 143 -9.76 5.37 8.87
N GLY A 144 -9.44 6.65 9.02
CA GLY A 144 -10.12 7.71 8.29
C GLY A 144 -9.88 9.10 8.85
N GLN A 145 -10.38 10.07 8.10
CA GLN A 145 -10.38 11.47 8.51
C GLN A 145 -11.42 11.74 9.61
N GLY A 146 -11.18 12.75 10.42
CA GLY A 146 -12.03 13.11 11.55
C GLY A 146 -12.02 12.09 12.69
N ARG A 147 -11.22 11.04 12.63
CA ARG A 147 -11.13 9.99 13.63
C ARG A 147 -9.95 10.18 14.56
N THR A 148 -10.18 9.86 15.83
CA THR A 148 -9.14 9.84 16.87
C THR A 148 -8.69 8.43 17.24
N ASN A 149 -9.36 7.39 16.71
CA ASN A 149 -9.04 6.00 16.96
C ASN A 149 -9.35 5.12 15.76
N VAL A 150 -8.72 3.96 15.71
CA VAL A 150 -8.97 2.92 14.72
C VAL A 150 -9.83 1.84 15.35
N PRO A 151 -10.92 1.36 14.71
CA PRO A 151 -11.77 0.32 15.24
C PRO A 151 -11.05 -1.03 15.29
N GLY A 152 -10.88 -1.58 16.49
CA GLY A 152 -10.19 -2.86 16.70
C GLY A 152 -10.83 -4.01 15.92
N SER A 153 -12.17 -4.13 15.95
CA SER A 153 -12.87 -5.21 15.26
C SER A 153 -12.65 -5.22 13.73
N VAL A 154 -12.50 -4.05 13.10
CA VAL A 154 -12.19 -3.98 11.67
C VAL A 154 -10.73 -4.37 11.41
N VAL A 155 -9.81 -3.98 12.33
CA VAL A 155 -8.40 -4.40 12.24
C VAL A 155 -8.29 -5.92 12.41
N GLU A 156 -9.02 -6.52 13.35
CA GLU A 156 -9.08 -7.96 13.56
C GLU A 156 -9.55 -8.70 12.30
N ASP A 157 -10.73 -8.33 11.76
CA ASP A 157 -11.31 -8.93 10.57
C ASP A 157 -10.34 -8.90 9.36
N TYR A 158 -9.64 -7.79 9.17
CA TYR A 158 -8.66 -7.66 8.09
C TYR A 158 -7.33 -8.34 8.44
N GLY A 159 -6.92 -8.35 9.71
CA GLY A 159 -5.74 -9.04 10.21
C GLY A 159 -5.82 -10.55 10.02
N ASP A 160 -7.01 -11.13 10.17
CA ASP A 160 -7.25 -12.54 9.91
C ASP A 160 -7.06 -12.91 8.43
N ARG A 161 -7.47 -12.03 7.52
CA ARG A 161 -7.33 -12.21 6.07
C ARG A 161 -5.93 -11.85 5.56
N TYR A 162 -5.33 -10.86 6.17
CA TYR A 162 -4.04 -10.27 5.81
C TYR A 162 -3.11 -10.24 7.04
N PRO A 163 -2.57 -11.38 7.47
CA PRO A 163 -1.70 -11.44 8.64
C PRO A 163 -0.53 -10.49 8.54
N SER A 164 -0.33 -9.69 9.57
CA SER A 164 0.77 -8.73 9.61
C SER A 164 2.13 -9.42 9.52
N LYS A 165 2.96 -8.95 8.61
CA LYS A 165 4.37 -9.31 8.45
C LYS A 165 5.31 -8.24 9.01
N LEU A 166 4.77 -7.28 9.75
CA LEU A 166 5.56 -6.22 10.37
C LEU A 166 6.48 -6.82 11.44
N PRO A 167 7.80 -6.69 11.30
CA PRO A 167 8.73 -7.11 12.35
C PRO A 167 8.64 -6.18 13.56
N GLY A 168 8.97 -6.67 14.75
CA GLY A 168 9.03 -5.83 15.95
C GLY A 168 10.20 -4.85 15.88
N GLY A 169 9.98 -3.62 16.40
CA GLY A 169 11.00 -2.57 16.38
C GLY A 169 11.20 -1.95 14.99
N SER A 170 10.18 -2.01 14.13
CA SER A 170 10.25 -1.52 12.75
C SER A 170 10.54 -0.04 12.64
N LEU A 171 10.21 0.76 13.65
CA LEU A 171 10.45 2.21 13.60
C LEU A 171 11.90 2.59 13.87
N GLU A 172 12.61 1.83 14.71
CA GLU A 172 13.95 2.18 15.20
C GLU A 172 15.07 1.28 14.64
N GLY A 173 14.73 0.00 14.37
CA GLY A 173 15.71 -1.01 13.94
C GLY A 173 16.20 -0.84 12.50
N PRO A 174 17.07 -1.72 12.01
CA PRO A 174 17.45 -1.74 10.60
C PRO A 174 16.23 -1.95 9.72
N LEU A 175 16.28 -1.40 8.49
CA LEU A 175 15.21 -1.65 7.53
C LEU A 175 15.15 -3.15 7.20
N PRO A 176 13.93 -3.72 7.08
CA PRO A 176 13.77 -5.09 6.60
C PRO A 176 14.47 -5.29 5.25
N PRO A 177 14.90 -6.52 4.93
CA PRO A 177 15.53 -6.81 3.64
C PRO A 177 14.58 -6.41 2.50
N GLY A 178 15.15 -5.75 1.50
CA GLY A 178 14.45 -5.37 0.27
C GLY A 178 14.71 -6.38 -0.83
N PRO A 179 14.09 -6.19 -1.99
CA PRO A 179 14.57 -6.84 -3.19
C PRO A 179 16.07 -6.49 -3.30
N GLU A 180 16.89 -7.48 -3.62
CA GLU A 180 18.28 -7.21 -3.97
C GLU A 180 18.27 -6.14 -5.05
N GLU A 181 18.67 -4.93 -4.69
CA GLU A 181 19.02 -3.93 -5.68
C GLU A 181 20.15 -4.58 -6.46
N LYS A 182 19.81 -5.20 -7.61
CA LYS A 182 20.85 -5.52 -8.58
C LYS A 182 21.58 -4.19 -8.77
N PRO A 183 22.87 -4.15 -8.48
CA PRO A 183 23.63 -2.95 -8.76
C PRO A 183 23.24 -2.58 -10.17
N VAL A 184 22.79 -1.33 -10.36
CA VAL A 184 22.57 -0.81 -11.71
C VAL A 184 23.96 -0.89 -12.34
N SER A 185 24.22 -2.01 -13.01
CA SER A 185 25.40 -2.13 -13.82
C SER A 185 25.25 -1.03 -14.84
N ASN A 186 26.00 0.03 -14.61
CA ASN A 186 26.11 1.06 -15.61
C ASN A 186 26.72 0.31 -16.81
N PRO A 187 26.10 0.26 -18.00
CA PRO A 187 26.67 -0.44 -19.14
C PRO A 187 28.11 -0.01 -19.44
N ALA A 188 28.53 1.13 -18.88
CA ALA A 188 29.90 1.60 -18.89
C ALA A 188 30.82 0.91 -17.88
N ASP A 189 30.29 0.27 -16.83
CA ASP A 189 31.06 -0.39 -15.79
C ASP A 189 31.29 -1.88 -16.10
N ASP A 190 30.51 -2.47 -17.00
CA ASP A 190 30.63 -3.89 -17.42
C ASP A 190 31.74 -4.11 -18.45
N GLU A 191 32.29 -3.06 -19.04
CA GLU A 191 33.51 -3.17 -19.86
C GLU A 191 34.72 -2.90 -18.96
N GLU A 192 35.43 -3.97 -18.67
CA GLU A 192 36.65 -3.97 -17.88
C GLU A 192 37.62 -2.87 -18.36
N TYR A 193 38.01 -1.98 -17.44
CA TYR A 193 39.02 -0.96 -17.72
C TYR A 193 40.31 -1.65 -18.17
N ASP A 194 40.63 -1.60 -19.44
CA ASP A 194 41.91 -2.11 -19.95
C ASP A 194 43.01 -1.04 -19.78
N PRO A 195 43.89 -1.20 -18.81
CA PRO A 195 44.97 -0.23 -18.57
C PRO A 195 45.95 -0.16 -19.75
N ASN A 196 45.92 -1.15 -20.64
CA ASN A 196 46.83 -1.20 -21.82
C ASN A 196 46.20 -0.54 -23.07
N ASN A 197 44.94 -0.16 -23.03
CA ASN A 197 44.26 0.49 -24.15
C ASN A 197 43.57 1.81 -23.75
N PRO A 198 44.36 2.87 -23.44
CA PRO A 198 43.83 4.16 -23.03
C PRO A 198 42.98 4.85 -24.12
N LYS A 199 43.11 4.47 -25.39
CA LYS A 199 42.29 5.04 -26.48
C LYS A 199 40.86 4.52 -26.45
N ALA A 200 40.62 3.28 -26.08
CA ALA A 200 39.25 2.74 -25.94
C ALA A 200 38.46 3.47 -24.86
N ASN A 201 39.13 3.97 -23.83
CA ASN A 201 38.50 4.72 -22.74
C ASN A 201 38.17 6.16 -23.13
N LEU A 202 38.94 6.79 -24.00
CA LEU A 202 38.69 8.16 -24.48
C LEU A 202 37.51 8.23 -25.48
N ASP A 203 37.31 7.19 -26.30
CA ASP A 203 36.21 7.09 -27.23
C ASP A 203 34.82 6.97 -26.54
N ARG A 204 34.79 6.58 -25.27
CA ARG A 204 33.56 6.52 -24.44
C ARG A 204 33.01 7.90 -24.09
N TYR A 205 33.89 8.88 -23.91
CA TYR A 205 33.53 10.23 -23.48
C TYR A 205 33.52 11.25 -24.62
N ASP A 206 33.57 10.79 -25.87
CA ASP A 206 33.45 11.70 -27.01
C ASP A 206 32.01 12.22 -27.14
N PRO A 207 31.74 13.47 -26.76
CA PRO A 207 30.40 14.04 -26.83
C PRO A 207 29.83 14.09 -28.22
N ASN A 208 30.67 13.96 -29.27
CA ASN A 208 30.24 13.96 -30.67
C ASN A 208 29.73 12.59 -31.14
N LYS A 209 29.97 11.53 -30.39
CA LYS A 209 29.44 10.18 -30.67
C LYS A 209 28.10 9.88 -29.97
N VAL A 210 27.67 10.72 -29.04
CA VAL A 210 26.34 10.61 -28.39
C VAL A 210 25.32 11.11 -29.42
N LYS A 211 24.72 10.21 -30.18
CA LYS A 211 23.52 10.51 -30.96
C LYS A 211 22.39 10.77 -30.00
N LEU A 212 22.15 12.02 -29.64
CA LEU A 212 20.94 12.44 -28.99
C LEU A 212 19.76 12.04 -29.88
N PRO A 213 18.71 11.40 -29.37
CA PRO A 213 17.52 11.16 -30.16
C PRO A 213 17.00 12.51 -30.63
N GLU A 214 16.94 12.71 -31.95
CA GLU A 214 16.30 13.88 -32.55
C GLU A 214 14.86 13.92 -32.05
N LYS A 215 14.59 14.77 -31.06
CA LYS A 215 13.23 15.19 -30.76
C LYS A 215 12.72 15.92 -31.99
N GLN A 216 11.92 15.24 -32.80
CA GLN A 216 11.03 15.91 -33.73
C GLN A 216 10.06 16.76 -32.92
N VAL A 217 10.44 18.02 -32.71
CA VAL A 217 9.54 19.03 -32.21
C VAL A 217 8.68 19.43 -33.41
N GLU A 218 7.53 18.78 -33.57
CA GLU A 218 6.50 19.32 -34.46
C GLU A 218 6.14 20.72 -33.97
N PRO A 219 6.25 21.75 -34.83
CA PRO A 219 5.83 23.08 -34.41
C PRO A 219 4.33 23.08 -34.13
N ALA A 220 3.96 23.45 -32.90
CA ALA A 220 2.58 23.60 -32.51
C ALA A 220 1.87 24.55 -33.46
N LYS A 221 0.87 24.05 -34.19
CA LYS A 221 -0.01 24.90 -35.03
C LYS A 221 -0.74 25.85 -34.09
N LEU A 222 -0.43 27.14 -34.24
CA LEU A 222 -1.19 28.21 -33.60
C LEU A 222 -2.63 28.18 -34.11
N PRO A 223 -3.64 28.30 -33.23
CA PRO A 223 -5.03 28.36 -33.66
C PRO A 223 -5.28 29.64 -34.47
N ASP A 224 -5.93 29.47 -35.64
CA ASP A 224 -6.30 30.55 -36.54
C ASP A 224 -7.11 31.63 -35.83
N GLU A 225 -6.65 32.86 -35.89
CA GLU A 225 -7.36 34.06 -35.44
C GLU A 225 -8.70 34.20 -36.17
N LYS A 226 -9.79 33.99 -35.48
CA LYS A 226 -11.14 34.24 -36.02
C LYS A 226 -11.31 35.72 -36.34
N LYS A 227 -11.37 36.03 -37.64
CA LYS A 227 -11.74 37.37 -38.16
C LYS A 227 -13.04 37.82 -37.53
N LYS A 228 -13.02 38.96 -36.81
CA LYS A 228 -14.22 39.67 -36.35
C LYS A 228 -15.02 40.17 -37.50
N PRO A 229 -16.34 40.05 -37.56
CA PRO A 229 -17.19 40.66 -38.57
C PRO A 229 -17.22 42.19 -38.38
N LYS A 230 -16.94 42.92 -39.46
CA LYS A 230 -17.18 44.37 -39.53
C LYS A 230 -18.68 44.62 -39.54
N LYS A 231 -19.13 45.49 -38.64
CA LYS A 231 -20.40 46.22 -38.78
C LYS A 231 -20.21 47.49 -39.58
#